data_daeff1797f4a8e966b56049c8bde885a
#
_entry.id   daeff1797f4a8e966b56049c8bde885a
#
_cell.length_a   1.000
_cell.length_b   1.000
_cell.length_c   1.000
_cell.angle_alpha   90.00
_cell.angle_beta   90.00
_cell.angle_gamma   90.00
#
_symmetry.space_group_name_H-M   'P 1'
#
loop_
_entity.id
_entity.type
_entity.pdbx_description
1 polymer ?
#
loop_
_entity_poly.entity_id
_entity_poly.type
_entity_poly.pdbx_seq_one_letter_code
_entity_poly.pdbx_strand_id
1 'polypeptide(L)'
;MLVALVVSSVTCLGVILTSIFNVRFEIKGKTFHVYWMVALLGALIVLFSSLSLSEWWQVLTKSGGINPIKILVLFLSMSLISIFLDELGFFAHLANWTMLRFKKNQISLFVTLYIFVSLLTMFTSNDIIILTLTPFILFFCKNAKISPIPYLVSEFIAANTWSMIFIIGNPTNIYLASSFNIAFTEYFKVMAIPTLLTGLVEFLILFLIFMGKLKDPIQPNPLKLEKENRPLTILGLSVLGICTILLVLSGYFALPMYLISAVSLGALVLLSLIYFICTRTKPSVVGHTLRRAPYEIIPFVIGMFTLVLALEKYGVTQNIANFFGSSGTTFVYGLTSAFSANLINNIPMSVLYSSICNFSSENIRLRAIYSSIIGSNIGAFLSPLGALAGIMWLSILKKYDVKFSYLDFVKYGCTVGVPSLLVALSSLLLFI
;
A
#
# COMPACT_ATOMS: atom_id res chain seq x y z
N MET A 1 -13.06 4.13 29.67
CA MET A 1 -11.62 4.19 29.38
C MET A 1 -10.97 2.80 29.41
N LEU A 2 -10.96 2.09 30.55
CA LEU A 2 -10.28 0.78 30.66
C LEU A 2 -10.82 -0.23 29.62
N VAL A 3 -12.11 -0.34 29.44
CA VAL A 3 -12.73 -1.25 28.44
C VAL A 3 -12.23 -0.92 27.03
N ALA A 4 -12.24 0.36 26.62
CA ALA A 4 -11.79 0.79 25.30
C ALA A 4 -10.30 0.45 25.09
N LEU A 5 -9.44 0.69 26.07
CA LEU A 5 -8.00 0.35 26.02
C LEU A 5 -7.79 -1.16 25.92
N VAL A 6 -8.41 -1.95 26.80
CA VAL A 6 -8.24 -3.40 26.81
C VAL A 6 -8.76 -4.03 25.51
N VAL A 7 -9.96 -3.66 25.09
CA VAL A 7 -10.57 -4.22 23.86
C VAL A 7 -9.73 -3.80 22.64
N SER A 8 -9.29 -2.55 22.54
CA SER A 8 -8.43 -2.11 21.42
C SER A 8 -7.11 -2.87 21.40
N SER A 9 -6.45 -3.04 22.55
CA SER A 9 -5.18 -3.78 22.64
C SER A 9 -5.34 -5.26 22.29
N VAL A 10 -6.38 -5.92 22.81
CA VAL A 10 -6.69 -7.33 22.50
C VAL A 10 -7.06 -7.50 21.04
N THR A 11 -7.82 -6.56 20.47
CA THR A 11 -8.19 -6.58 19.05
C THR A 11 -6.95 -6.41 18.16
N CYS A 12 -6.08 -5.45 18.45
CA CYS A 12 -4.82 -5.28 17.72
C CYS A 12 -3.95 -6.55 17.78
N LEU A 13 -3.80 -7.14 18.98
CA LEU A 13 -3.08 -8.40 19.14
C LEU A 13 -3.74 -9.54 18.33
N GLY A 14 -5.06 -9.65 18.36
CA GLY A 14 -5.82 -10.63 17.57
C GLY A 14 -5.65 -10.45 16.08
N VAL A 15 -5.65 -9.20 15.56
CA VAL A 15 -5.36 -8.88 14.16
C VAL A 15 -3.94 -9.31 13.80
N ILE A 16 -2.95 -9.02 14.64
CA ILE A 16 -1.56 -9.46 14.43
C ILE A 16 -1.47 -10.98 14.36
N LEU A 17 -1.99 -11.69 15.35
CA LEU A 17 -1.92 -13.14 15.41
C LEU A 17 -2.62 -13.81 14.23
N THR A 18 -3.82 -13.35 13.87
CA THR A 18 -4.56 -13.91 12.71
C THR A 18 -3.85 -13.61 11.38
N SER A 19 -3.12 -12.50 11.30
CA SER A 19 -2.31 -12.16 10.13
C SER A 19 -1.03 -13.01 10.07
N ILE A 20 -0.28 -13.17 11.18
CA ILE A 20 0.94 -14.00 11.25
C ILE A 20 0.65 -15.46 10.88
N PHE A 21 -0.39 -16.04 11.50
CA PHE A 21 -0.78 -17.42 11.24
C PHE A 21 -1.56 -17.57 9.93
N ASN A 22 -1.80 -16.45 9.22
CA ASN A 22 -2.53 -16.41 7.97
C ASN A 22 -3.86 -17.18 8.06
N VAL A 23 -4.59 -16.94 9.17
CA VAL A 23 -5.84 -17.64 9.45
C VAL A 23 -6.89 -17.29 8.41
N ARG A 24 -7.38 -18.31 7.72
CA ARG A 24 -8.34 -18.17 6.62
C ARG A 24 -9.49 -19.15 6.79
N PHE A 25 -10.62 -18.80 6.22
CA PHE A 25 -11.75 -19.72 6.06
C PHE A 25 -12.25 -19.67 4.62
N GLU A 26 -12.89 -20.74 4.18
CA GLU A 26 -13.42 -20.84 2.83
C GLU A 26 -14.96 -20.87 2.86
N ILE A 27 -15.57 -20.00 2.06
CA ILE A 27 -17.01 -20.02 1.82
C ILE A 27 -17.24 -20.07 0.31
N LYS A 28 -17.90 -21.11 -0.17
CA LYS A 28 -18.27 -21.32 -1.58
C LYS A 28 -17.05 -21.14 -2.53
N GLY A 29 -15.90 -21.73 -2.15
CA GLY A 29 -14.66 -21.66 -2.95
C GLY A 29 -13.93 -20.31 -2.94
N LYS A 30 -14.34 -19.38 -2.06
CA LYS A 30 -13.63 -18.14 -1.81
C LYS A 30 -12.94 -18.20 -0.45
N THR A 31 -11.67 -17.86 -0.43
CA THR A 31 -10.86 -17.75 0.80
C THR A 31 -10.98 -16.34 1.36
N PHE A 32 -11.32 -16.24 2.64
CA PHE A 32 -11.38 -14.99 3.41
C PHE A 32 -10.40 -15.03 4.56
N HIS A 33 -9.76 -13.91 4.84
CA HIS A 33 -8.87 -13.76 5.99
C HIS A 33 -9.68 -13.40 7.23
N VAL A 34 -9.22 -13.84 8.41
CA VAL A 34 -9.93 -13.63 9.68
C VAL A 34 -9.67 -12.27 10.31
N TYR A 35 -8.56 -11.60 9.97
CA TYR A 35 -8.12 -10.35 10.61
C TYR A 35 -9.19 -9.24 10.63
N TRP A 36 -9.97 -9.10 9.56
CA TRP A 36 -11.02 -8.09 9.48
C TRP A 36 -12.21 -8.40 10.40
N MET A 37 -12.51 -9.69 10.63
CA MET A 37 -13.57 -10.09 11.54
C MET A 37 -13.18 -9.77 12.98
N VAL A 38 -11.93 -9.99 13.36
CA VAL A 38 -11.40 -9.64 14.68
C VAL A 38 -11.51 -8.13 14.91
N ALA A 39 -11.11 -7.31 13.91
CA ALA A 39 -11.25 -5.86 13.98
C ALA A 39 -12.71 -5.42 14.11
N LEU A 40 -13.62 -6.04 13.35
CA LEU A 40 -15.05 -5.73 13.40
C LEU A 40 -15.67 -6.13 14.74
N LEU A 41 -15.34 -7.30 15.29
CA LEU A 41 -15.82 -7.75 16.59
C LEU A 41 -15.36 -6.81 17.72
N GLY A 42 -14.08 -6.46 17.75
CA GLY A 42 -13.56 -5.48 18.69
C GLY A 42 -14.27 -4.13 18.58
N ALA A 43 -14.49 -3.67 17.36
CA ALA A 43 -15.22 -2.44 17.08
C ALA A 43 -16.68 -2.49 17.59
N LEU A 44 -17.39 -3.60 17.39
CA LEU A 44 -18.75 -3.77 17.90
C LEU A 44 -18.79 -3.72 19.44
N ILE A 45 -17.86 -4.40 20.11
CA ILE A 45 -17.77 -4.37 21.57
C ILE A 45 -17.56 -2.92 22.06
N VAL A 46 -16.63 -2.19 21.44
CA VAL A 46 -16.33 -0.80 21.81
C VAL A 46 -17.50 0.14 21.46
N LEU A 47 -18.13 -0.07 20.32
CA LEU A 47 -19.29 0.73 19.90
C LEU A 47 -20.41 0.67 20.93
N PHE A 48 -20.78 -0.53 21.37
CA PHE A 48 -21.88 -0.72 22.34
C PHE A 48 -21.48 -0.43 23.80
N SER A 49 -20.18 -0.47 24.15
CA SER A 49 -19.73 -0.25 25.53
C SER A 49 -19.23 1.17 25.80
N SER A 50 -18.79 1.90 24.77
CA SER A 50 -18.02 3.13 24.97
C SER A 50 -18.45 4.32 24.09
N LEU A 51 -19.15 4.05 22.98
CA LEU A 51 -19.64 5.07 22.04
C LEU A 51 -21.15 5.07 21.98
N SER A 52 -21.77 6.15 21.48
CA SER A 52 -23.17 6.13 21.06
C SER A 52 -23.26 5.93 19.54
N LEU A 53 -24.31 5.23 19.09
CA LEU A 53 -24.54 5.01 17.65
C LEU A 53 -24.68 6.35 16.89
N SER A 54 -25.27 7.36 17.52
CA SER A 54 -25.43 8.69 16.94
C SER A 54 -24.10 9.40 16.77
N GLU A 55 -23.23 9.39 17.78
CA GLU A 55 -21.87 9.96 17.70
C GLU A 55 -21.06 9.26 16.59
N TRP A 56 -21.08 7.92 16.58
CA TRP A 56 -20.36 7.11 15.59
C TRP A 56 -20.83 7.43 14.16
N TRP A 57 -22.16 7.49 13.94
CA TRP A 57 -22.74 7.81 12.63
C TRP A 57 -22.42 9.24 12.18
N GLN A 58 -22.50 10.21 13.09
CA GLN A 58 -22.15 11.59 12.81
C GLN A 58 -20.68 11.72 12.35
N VAL A 59 -19.75 11.02 13.00
CA VAL A 59 -18.33 11.08 12.63
C VAL A 59 -18.10 10.41 11.28
N LEU A 60 -18.75 9.26 10.98
CA LEU A 60 -18.65 8.58 9.69
C LEU A 60 -19.20 9.42 8.52
N THR A 61 -20.22 10.26 8.77
CA THR A 61 -20.91 11.02 7.72
C THR A 61 -20.50 12.49 7.65
N LYS A 62 -19.69 12.96 8.60
CA LYS A 62 -19.28 14.37 8.69
C LYS A 62 -18.56 14.81 7.41
N SER A 63 -18.94 16.01 6.94
CA SER A 63 -18.38 16.59 5.71
C SER A 63 -16.94 17.08 5.85
N GLY A 64 -16.51 17.42 7.05
CA GLY A 64 -15.15 17.88 7.38
C GLY A 64 -14.44 16.94 8.34
N GLY A 65 -13.12 16.86 8.26
CA GLY A 65 -12.30 15.98 9.09
C GLY A 65 -12.13 14.57 8.53
N ILE A 66 -11.67 13.65 9.37
CA ILE A 66 -11.38 12.26 9.00
C ILE A 66 -12.68 11.53 8.66
N ASN A 67 -12.86 11.17 7.39
CA ASN A 67 -14.01 10.42 6.91
C ASN A 67 -13.58 9.11 6.25
N PRO A 68 -13.68 7.97 6.96
CA PRO A 68 -13.19 6.68 6.46
C PRO A 68 -13.92 6.20 5.20
N ILE A 69 -15.18 6.61 4.99
CA ILE A 69 -15.95 6.23 3.78
C ILE A 69 -15.34 6.87 2.54
N LYS A 70 -15.03 8.19 2.58
CA LYS A 70 -14.39 8.87 1.45
C LYS A 70 -13.03 8.28 1.12
N ILE A 71 -12.26 7.92 2.14
CA ILE A 71 -10.95 7.29 2.01
C ILE A 71 -11.08 5.90 1.38
N LEU A 72 -12.05 5.09 1.84
CA LEU A 72 -12.33 3.78 1.25
C LEU A 72 -12.78 3.87 -0.20
N VAL A 73 -13.61 4.85 -0.57
CA VAL A 73 -14.03 5.07 -1.97
C VAL A 73 -12.81 5.38 -2.84
N LEU A 74 -11.94 6.30 -2.42
CA LEU A 74 -10.72 6.63 -3.17
C LEU A 74 -9.82 5.39 -3.33
N PHE A 75 -9.56 4.68 -2.24
CA PHE A 75 -8.72 3.50 -2.24
C PHE A 75 -9.27 2.38 -3.14
N LEU A 76 -10.55 2.01 -2.95
CA LEU A 76 -11.16 0.93 -3.74
C LEU A 76 -11.24 1.27 -5.22
N SER A 77 -11.56 2.52 -5.57
CA SER A 77 -11.61 2.95 -6.96
C SER A 77 -10.25 2.84 -7.64
N MET A 78 -9.19 3.33 -7.01
CA MET A 78 -7.83 3.23 -7.54
C MET A 78 -7.36 1.78 -7.64
N SER A 79 -7.65 0.98 -6.61
CA SER A 79 -7.33 -0.46 -6.60
C SER A 79 -8.04 -1.21 -7.73
N LEU A 80 -9.32 -0.94 -7.96
CA LEU A 80 -10.09 -1.60 -9.03
C LEU A 80 -9.61 -1.21 -10.43
N ILE A 81 -9.21 0.04 -10.66
CA ILE A 81 -8.60 0.47 -11.93
C ILE A 81 -7.29 -0.30 -12.17
N SER A 82 -6.47 -0.45 -11.13
CA SER A 82 -5.21 -1.19 -11.22
C SER A 82 -5.43 -2.69 -11.41
N ILE A 83 -6.39 -3.30 -10.69
CA ILE A 83 -6.75 -4.73 -10.85
C ILE A 83 -7.31 -4.99 -12.26
N PHE A 84 -8.05 -4.05 -12.85
CA PHE A 84 -8.54 -4.19 -14.22
C PHE A 84 -7.38 -4.32 -15.23
N LEU A 85 -6.34 -3.51 -15.10
CA LEU A 85 -5.13 -3.62 -15.92
C LEU A 85 -4.38 -4.94 -15.68
N ASP A 86 -4.35 -5.41 -14.43
CA ASP A 86 -3.76 -6.69 -14.06
C ASP A 86 -4.51 -7.89 -14.66
N GLU A 87 -5.85 -7.87 -14.62
CA GLU A 87 -6.70 -8.90 -15.24
C GLU A 87 -6.53 -8.99 -16.77
N LEU A 88 -6.14 -7.89 -17.41
CA LEU A 88 -5.77 -7.86 -18.82
C LEU A 88 -4.36 -8.38 -19.08
N GLY A 89 -3.59 -8.72 -18.03
CA GLY A 89 -2.21 -9.17 -18.13
C GLY A 89 -1.21 -8.04 -18.43
N PHE A 90 -1.62 -6.77 -18.37
CA PHE A 90 -0.77 -5.63 -18.74
C PHE A 90 0.58 -5.64 -18.01
N PHE A 91 0.59 -5.80 -16.69
CA PHE A 91 1.83 -5.79 -15.91
C PHE A 91 2.73 -6.97 -16.25
N ALA A 92 2.16 -8.18 -16.45
CA ALA A 92 2.90 -9.37 -16.85
C ALA A 92 3.50 -9.23 -18.27
N HIS A 93 2.75 -8.68 -19.23
CA HIS A 93 3.25 -8.42 -20.58
C HIS A 93 4.38 -7.39 -20.57
N LEU A 94 4.22 -6.32 -19.84
CA LEU A 94 5.21 -5.26 -19.74
C LEU A 94 6.49 -5.73 -19.02
N ALA A 95 6.35 -6.52 -17.95
CA ALA A 95 7.47 -7.15 -17.27
C ALA A 95 8.21 -8.14 -18.16
N ASN A 96 7.50 -9.01 -18.89
CA ASN A 96 8.10 -9.96 -19.83
C ASN A 96 8.87 -9.24 -20.95
N TRP A 97 8.27 -8.19 -21.53
CA TRP A 97 8.95 -7.36 -22.54
C TRP A 97 10.23 -6.72 -21.98
N THR A 98 10.17 -6.17 -20.79
CA THR A 98 11.30 -5.54 -20.09
C THR A 98 12.42 -6.58 -19.84
N MET A 99 12.09 -7.72 -19.27
CA MET A 99 13.05 -8.76 -18.96
C MET A 99 13.70 -9.38 -20.21
N LEU A 100 12.95 -9.53 -21.32
CA LEU A 100 13.50 -10.05 -22.58
C LEU A 100 14.42 -9.06 -23.28
N ARG A 101 14.18 -7.76 -23.12
CA ARG A 101 15.04 -6.71 -23.73
C ARG A 101 16.40 -6.63 -23.04
N PHE A 102 16.46 -6.87 -21.73
CA PHE A 102 17.67 -6.72 -20.90
C PHE A 102 18.30 -8.06 -20.48
N LYS A 103 18.01 -9.13 -21.18
CA LYS A 103 18.38 -10.53 -20.87
C LYS A 103 19.86 -10.88 -20.91
N LYS A 104 20.74 -10.00 -21.34
CA LYS A 104 22.17 -10.32 -21.54
C LYS A 104 22.98 -10.37 -20.26
N ASN A 105 22.56 -9.65 -19.21
CA ASN A 105 23.32 -9.46 -17.98
C ASN A 105 22.37 -9.31 -16.80
N GLN A 106 22.60 -10.06 -15.72
CA GLN A 106 21.79 -9.98 -14.50
C GLN A 106 21.81 -8.58 -13.85
N ILE A 107 22.92 -7.86 -13.94
CA ILE A 107 23.01 -6.48 -13.43
C ILE A 107 22.05 -5.58 -14.19
N SER A 108 22.05 -5.64 -15.53
CA SER A 108 21.12 -4.86 -16.33
C SER A 108 19.67 -5.20 -16.06
N LEU A 109 19.38 -6.50 -15.89
CA LEU A 109 18.05 -6.98 -15.52
C LEU A 109 17.62 -6.45 -14.16
N PHE A 110 18.50 -6.48 -13.15
CA PHE A 110 18.26 -6.00 -11.80
C PHE A 110 17.93 -4.51 -11.78
N VAL A 111 18.79 -3.69 -12.42
CA VAL A 111 18.58 -2.25 -12.53
C VAL A 111 17.26 -1.93 -13.22
N THR A 112 17.00 -2.61 -14.34
CA THR A 112 15.79 -2.35 -15.12
C THR A 112 14.54 -2.76 -14.37
N LEU A 113 14.56 -3.91 -13.65
CA LEU A 113 13.43 -4.35 -12.84
C LEU A 113 13.17 -3.40 -11.68
N TYR A 114 14.22 -2.91 -11.00
CA TYR A 114 14.08 -1.91 -9.94
C TYR A 114 13.39 -0.64 -10.45
N ILE A 115 13.89 -0.06 -11.54
CA ILE A 115 13.30 1.13 -12.17
C ILE A 115 11.86 0.85 -12.61
N PHE A 116 11.62 -0.31 -13.19
CA PHE A 116 10.31 -0.72 -13.68
C PHE A 116 9.28 -0.81 -12.56
N VAL A 117 9.61 -1.51 -11.47
CA VAL A 117 8.75 -1.61 -10.27
C VAL A 117 8.51 -0.22 -9.68
N SER A 118 9.56 0.59 -9.56
CA SER A 118 9.47 1.96 -9.05
C SER A 118 8.45 2.79 -9.85
N LEU A 119 8.57 2.80 -11.18
CA LEU A 119 7.67 3.56 -12.04
C LEU A 119 6.22 3.05 -11.96
N LEU A 120 6.01 1.74 -11.95
CA LEU A 120 4.65 1.18 -11.86
C LEU A 120 3.99 1.53 -10.53
N THR A 121 4.72 1.40 -9.44
CA THR A 121 4.19 1.62 -8.10
C THR A 121 3.79 3.08 -7.84
N MET A 122 4.42 4.04 -8.50
CA MET A 122 4.03 5.44 -8.39
C MET A 122 2.57 5.69 -8.78
N PHE A 123 2.08 4.99 -9.80
CA PHE A 123 0.76 5.21 -10.39
C PHE A 123 -0.27 4.15 -9.99
N THR A 124 0.16 3.11 -9.28
CA THR A 124 -0.68 1.99 -8.86
C THR A 124 -0.47 1.69 -7.38
N SER A 125 -1.21 0.72 -6.82
CA SER A 125 -0.98 0.29 -5.43
C SER A 125 0.25 -0.61 -5.33
N ASN A 126 1.09 -0.38 -4.30
CA ASN A 126 2.21 -1.25 -3.96
C ASN A 126 1.79 -2.71 -3.82
N ASP A 127 0.66 -2.98 -3.16
CA ASP A 127 0.15 -4.33 -2.92
C ASP A 127 -0.16 -5.06 -4.23
N ILE A 128 -0.76 -4.37 -5.21
CA ILE A 128 -1.09 -4.94 -6.51
C ILE A 128 0.18 -5.30 -7.27
N ILE A 129 1.15 -4.39 -7.31
CA ILE A 129 2.42 -4.62 -8.00
C ILE A 129 3.16 -5.82 -7.37
N ILE A 130 3.26 -5.88 -6.05
CA ILE A 130 3.90 -6.99 -5.35
C ILE A 130 3.20 -8.32 -5.68
N LEU A 131 1.88 -8.38 -5.56
CA LEU A 131 1.14 -9.63 -5.78
C LEU A 131 1.15 -10.10 -7.23
N THR A 132 1.27 -9.18 -8.19
CA THR A 132 1.30 -9.48 -9.62
C THR A 132 2.70 -9.86 -10.09
N LEU A 133 3.71 -9.06 -9.71
CA LEU A 133 5.06 -9.26 -10.24
C LEU A 133 5.82 -10.38 -9.52
N THR A 134 5.57 -10.62 -8.24
CA THR A 134 6.23 -11.71 -7.49
C THR A 134 6.08 -13.07 -8.19
N PRO A 135 4.88 -13.58 -8.55
CA PRO A 135 4.75 -14.83 -9.29
C PRO A 135 5.45 -14.81 -10.65
N PHE A 136 5.38 -13.66 -11.33
CA PHE A 136 6.02 -13.47 -12.62
C PHE A 136 7.56 -13.54 -12.51
N ILE A 137 8.17 -12.85 -11.55
CA ILE A 137 9.61 -12.90 -11.27
C ILE A 137 10.04 -14.32 -10.93
N LEU A 138 9.28 -15.01 -10.08
CA LEU A 138 9.56 -16.40 -9.70
C LEU A 138 9.58 -17.32 -10.92
N PHE A 139 8.57 -17.22 -11.78
CA PHE A 139 8.46 -18.01 -12.98
C PHE A 139 9.57 -17.69 -13.98
N PHE A 140 9.87 -16.40 -14.19
CA PHE A 140 10.98 -15.97 -15.06
C PHE A 140 12.32 -16.49 -14.55
N CYS A 141 12.66 -16.29 -13.27
CA CYS A 141 13.93 -16.71 -12.69
C CYS A 141 14.11 -18.24 -12.75
N LYS A 142 13.04 -19.01 -12.53
CA LYS A 142 13.04 -20.46 -12.69
C LYS A 142 13.39 -20.87 -14.13
N ASN A 143 12.78 -20.24 -15.12
CA ASN A 143 13.04 -20.53 -16.54
C ASN A 143 14.43 -20.05 -16.98
N ALA A 144 14.93 -18.96 -16.44
CA ALA A 144 16.26 -18.41 -16.72
C ALA A 144 17.37 -19.09 -15.90
N LYS A 145 17.01 -20.01 -14.98
CA LYS A 145 17.92 -20.71 -14.07
C LYS A 145 18.79 -19.80 -13.21
N ILE A 146 18.21 -18.70 -12.73
CA ILE A 146 18.85 -17.72 -11.85
C ILE A 146 18.16 -17.65 -10.49
N SER A 147 18.87 -17.15 -9.46
CA SER A 147 18.28 -16.96 -8.13
C SER A 147 17.22 -15.88 -8.15
N PRO A 148 15.98 -16.10 -7.65
CA PRO A 148 14.94 -15.09 -7.62
C PRO A 148 15.12 -14.06 -6.50
N ILE A 149 15.88 -14.38 -5.44
CA ILE A 149 15.96 -13.58 -4.21
C ILE A 149 16.38 -12.11 -4.45
N PRO A 150 17.44 -11.81 -5.26
CA PRO A 150 17.81 -10.43 -5.52
C PRO A 150 16.67 -9.60 -6.11
N TYR A 151 15.94 -10.18 -7.05
CA TYR A 151 14.85 -9.52 -7.76
C TYR A 151 13.61 -9.34 -6.89
N LEU A 152 13.26 -10.37 -6.10
CA LEU A 152 12.09 -10.36 -5.21
C LEU A 152 12.26 -9.38 -4.04
N VAL A 153 13.43 -9.36 -3.41
CA VAL A 153 13.70 -8.40 -2.32
C VAL A 153 13.71 -6.98 -2.86
N SER A 154 14.31 -6.77 -4.03
CA SER A 154 14.36 -5.48 -4.70
C SER A 154 12.96 -4.99 -5.11
N GLU A 155 12.13 -5.88 -5.66
CA GLU A 155 10.72 -5.61 -5.99
C GLU A 155 9.96 -5.15 -4.77
N PHE A 156 10.02 -5.92 -3.67
CA PHE A 156 9.23 -5.66 -2.47
C PHE A 156 9.60 -4.32 -1.81
N ILE A 157 10.90 -4.02 -1.71
CA ILE A 157 11.39 -2.78 -1.13
C ILE A 157 11.04 -1.60 -2.05
N ALA A 158 11.36 -1.69 -3.35
CA ALA A 158 11.04 -0.63 -4.30
C ALA A 158 9.55 -0.30 -4.35
N ALA A 159 8.68 -1.31 -4.34
CA ALA A 159 7.23 -1.10 -4.36
C ALA A 159 6.73 -0.31 -3.15
N ASN A 160 7.24 -0.60 -1.95
CA ASN A 160 6.84 0.13 -0.74
C ASN A 160 7.43 1.55 -0.70
N THR A 161 8.66 1.74 -1.15
CA THR A 161 9.32 3.06 -1.10
C THR A 161 8.79 4.01 -2.15
N TRP A 162 8.74 3.58 -3.41
CA TRP A 162 8.30 4.46 -4.49
C TRP A 162 6.80 4.76 -4.47
N SER A 163 6.00 3.96 -3.76
CA SER A 163 4.60 4.28 -3.46
C SER A 163 4.42 5.54 -2.61
N MET A 164 5.46 6.01 -1.91
CA MET A 164 5.40 7.24 -1.13
C MET A 164 5.28 8.50 -1.97
N ILE A 165 5.66 8.49 -3.24
CA ILE A 165 5.76 9.71 -4.07
C ILE A 165 4.39 10.34 -4.33
N PHE A 166 3.34 9.53 -4.46
CA PHE A 166 1.97 9.97 -4.69
C PHE A 166 1.02 9.44 -3.61
N ILE A 167 -0.03 10.20 -3.34
CA ILE A 167 -1.09 9.81 -2.39
C ILE A 167 -1.66 8.44 -2.74
N ILE A 168 -1.87 8.16 -4.03
CA ILE A 168 -2.54 6.95 -4.52
C ILE A 168 -1.69 5.67 -4.45
N GLY A 169 -0.39 5.79 -4.22
CA GLY A 169 0.53 4.65 -4.26
C GLY A 169 0.37 3.66 -3.10
N ASN A 170 -0.20 4.09 -1.97
CA ASN A 170 -0.40 3.24 -0.79
C ASN A 170 -1.68 3.63 -0.04
N PRO A 171 -2.49 2.68 0.46
CA PRO A 171 -3.66 2.95 1.30
C PRO A 171 -3.38 3.89 2.47
N THR A 172 -2.21 3.76 3.09
CA THR A 172 -1.82 4.56 4.25
C THR A 172 -1.56 6.02 3.89
N ASN A 173 -0.98 6.28 2.71
CA ASN A 173 -0.81 7.63 2.18
C ASN A 173 -2.18 8.27 1.95
N ILE A 174 -3.08 7.52 1.30
CA ILE A 174 -4.46 7.97 1.05
C ILE A 174 -5.13 8.33 2.37
N TYR A 175 -5.02 7.44 3.38
CA TYR A 175 -5.65 7.65 4.67
C TYR A 175 -5.12 8.91 5.36
N LEU A 176 -3.81 9.00 5.57
CA LEU A 176 -3.19 10.10 6.29
C LEU A 176 -3.35 11.44 5.55
N ALA A 177 -3.07 11.49 4.25
CA ALA A 177 -3.18 12.73 3.48
C ALA A 177 -4.64 13.22 3.35
N SER A 178 -5.58 12.32 3.04
CA SER A 178 -7.00 12.69 2.88
C SER A 178 -7.65 13.10 4.21
N SER A 179 -7.22 12.54 5.34
CA SER A 179 -7.71 12.90 6.66
C SER A 179 -7.49 14.39 6.98
N PHE A 180 -6.47 14.98 6.38
CA PHE A 180 -6.11 16.39 6.57
C PHE A 180 -6.33 17.25 5.32
N ASN A 181 -7.05 16.75 4.33
CA ASN A 181 -7.34 17.41 3.06
C ASN A 181 -6.09 17.91 2.32
N ILE A 182 -4.97 17.20 2.44
CA ILE A 182 -3.74 17.52 1.72
C ILE A 182 -4.00 17.30 0.22
N ALA A 183 -3.78 18.35 -0.58
CA ALA A 183 -3.96 18.27 -2.02
C ALA A 183 -2.88 17.38 -2.66
N PHE A 184 -3.21 16.73 -3.77
CA PHE A 184 -2.29 15.83 -4.48
C PHE A 184 -0.96 16.52 -4.86
N THR A 185 -1.05 17.77 -5.34
CA THR A 185 0.14 18.55 -5.72
C THR A 185 0.98 19.00 -4.53
N GLU A 186 0.36 19.33 -3.41
CA GLU A 186 1.07 19.70 -2.18
C GLU A 186 1.81 18.48 -1.62
N TYR A 187 1.13 17.33 -1.60
CA TYR A 187 1.72 16.07 -1.21
C TYR A 187 2.97 15.74 -2.05
N PHE A 188 2.83 15.82 -3.39
CA PHE A 188 3.94 15.53 -4.32
C PHE A 188 5.13 16.47 -4.10
N LYS A 189 4.89 17.77 -3.93
CA LYS A 189 5.97 18.76 -3.69
C LYS A 189 6.83 18.41 -2.47
N VAL A 190 6.21 17.88 -1.42
CA VAL A 190 6.90 17.51 -0.18
C VAL A 190 7.56 16.13 -0.31
N MET A 191 6.86 15.14 -0.87
CA MET A 191 7.30 13.75 -0.85
C MET A 191 8.20 13.34 -2.02
N ALA A 192 8.28 14.14 -3.09
CA ALA A 192 9.06 13.78 -4.28
C ALA A 192 10.55 13.58 -3.97
N ILE A 193 11.19 14.58 -3.34
CA ILE A 193 12.63 14.51 -3.05
C ILE A 193 12.95 13.47 -1.95
N PRO A 194 12.23 13.41 -0.82
CA PRO A 194 12.41 12.31 0.14
C PRO A 194 12.31 10.93 -0.49
N THR A 195 11.32 10.69 -1.35
CA THR A 195 11.16 9.40 -2.04
C THR A 195 12.32 9.12 -2.99
N LEU A 196 12.72 10.09 -3.81
CA LEU A 196 13.85 9.95 -4.74
C LEU A 196 15.15 9.62 -4.04
N LEU A 197 15.52 10.39 -3.00
CA LEU A 197 16.75 10.15 -2.25
C LEU A 197 16.74 8.79 -1.55
N THR A 198 15.61 8.44 -0.96
CA THR A 198 15.44 7.14 -0.31
C THR A 198 15.56 6.00 -1.31
N GLY A 199 14.85 6.07 -2.44
CA GLY A 199 14.92 5.06 -3.48
C GLY A 199 16.31 4.87 -4.08
N LEU A 200 17.09 5.96 -4.22
CA LEU A 200 18.49 5.89 -4.66
C LEU A 200 19.37 5.17 -3.62
N VAL A 201 19.22 5.51 -2.35
CA VAL A 201 19.98 4.86 -1.26
C VAL A 201 19.64 3.38 -1.17
N GLU A 202 18.37 3.02 -1.25
CA GLU A 202 17.92 1.63 -1.27
C GLU A 202 18.49 0.86 -2.45
N PHE A 203 18.42 1.45 -3.64
CA PHE A 203 19.01 0.85 -4.83
C PHE A 203 20.50 0.56 -4.64
N LEU A 204 21.25 1.51 -4.11
CA LEU A 204 22.69 1.34 -3.86
C LEU A 204 22.96 0.22 -2.84
N ILE A 205 22.22 0.20 -1.73
CA ILE A 205 22.38 -0.84 -0.70
C ILE A 205 22.03 -2.22 -1.28
N LEU A 206 20.90 -2.34 -1.97
CA LEU A 206 20.46 -3.59 -2.60
C LEU A 206 21.45 -4.06 -3.66
N PHE A 207 21.97 -3.15 -4.48
CA PHE A 207 22.98 -3.46 -5.47
C PHE A 207 24.26 -4.00 -4.83
N LEU A 208 24.75 -3.36 -3.76
CA LEU A 208 25.94 -3.82 -3.02
C LEU A 208 25.72 -5.19 -2.37
N ILE A 209 24.54 -5.44 -1.81
CA ILE A 209 24.20 -6.74 -1.20
C ILE A 209 24.21 -7.86 -2.25
N PHE A 210 23.67 -7.57 -3.45
CA PHE A 210 23.41 -8.61 -4.44
C PHE A 210 24.42 -8.65 -5.60
N MET A 211 25.34 -7.69 -5.73
CA MET A 211 26.28 -7.61 -6.85
C MET A 211 27.09 -8.91 -7.08
N GLY A 212 27.40 -9.65 -6.02
CA GLY A 212 28.09 -10.93 -6.13
C GLY A 212 27.24 -12.03 -6.80
N LYS A 213 25.92 -12.02 -6.56
CA LYS A 213 24.97 -12.99 -7.12
C LYS A 213 24.49 -12.63 -8.53
N LEU A 214 24.73 -11.38 -8.97
CA LEU A 214 24.30 -10.88 -10.28
C LEU A 214 25.34 -11.14 -11.40
N LYS A 215 26.40 -11.89 -11.12
CA LYS A 215 27.47 -12.20 -12.09
C LYS A 215 27.20 -13.43 -12.93
N ASP A 216 26.29 -14.31 -12.50
CA ASP A 216 26.00 -15.55 -13.20
C ASP A 216 25.31 -15.28 -14.56
N PRO A 217 25.59 -16.10 -15.59
CA PRO A 217 24.99 -15.93 -16.91
C PRO A 217 23.48 -16.23 -16.90
N ILE A 218 22.73 -15.45 -17.66
CA ILE A 218 21.29 -15.69 -17.87
C ILE A 218 21.09 -16.63 -19.06
N GLN A 219 20.22 -17.64 -18.91
CA GLN A 219 19.73 -18.47 -20.00
C GLN A 219 18.25 -18.09 -20.29
N PRO A 220 18.00 -17.03 -21.08
CA PRO A 220 16.67 -16.54 -21.25
C PRO A 220 15.81 -17.49 -22.07
N ASN A 221 14.69 -17.91 -21.52
CA ASN A 221 13.65 -18.62 -22.21
C ASN A 221 12.37 -17.76 -22.22
N PRO A 222 11.86 -17.32 -23.39
CA PRO A 222 10.70 -16.44 -23.44
C PRO A 222 9.48 -17.14 -22.84
N LEU A 223 8.75 -16.38 -22.00
CA LEU A 223 7.47 -16.83 -21.45
C LEU A 223 6.38 -16.73 -22.51
N LYS A 224 5.59 -17.78 -22.66
CA LYS A 224 4.36 -17.71 -23.43
C LYS A 224 3.28 -17.09 -22.54
N LEU A 225 2.93 -15.84 -22.81
CA LEU A 225 1.80 -15.17 -22.18
C LEU A 225 0.56 -15.28 -23.07
N GLU A 226 -0.60 -15.23 -22.45
CA GLU A 226 -1.87 -15.14 -23.17
C GLU A 226 -1.91 -13.85 -23.99
N LYS A 227 -2.72 -13.84 -25.06
CA LYS A 227 -2.80 -12.67 -25.95
C LYS A 227 -3.47 -11.51 -25.25
N GLU A 228 -2.80 -10.38 -25.21
CA GLU A 228 -3.29 -9.13 -24.64
C GLU A 228 -4.52 -8.59 -25.36
N ASN A 229 -5.54 -8.15 -24.62
CA ASN A 229 -6.67 -7.40 -25.18
C ASN A 229 -6.30 -5.91 -25.28
N ARG A 230 -5.57 -5.55 -26.32
CA ARG A 230 -5.05 -4.18 -26.55
C ARG A 230 -6.08 -3.07 -26.42
N PRO A 231 -7.30 -3.16 -27.01
CA PRO A 231 -8.31 -2.11 -26.87
C PRO A 231 -8.69 -1.83 -25.41
N LEU A 232 -8.92 -2.87 -24.62
CA LEU A 232 -9.25 -2.72 -23.19
C LEU A 232 -8.05 -2.26 -22.37
N THR A 233 -6.84 -2.69 -22.71
CA THR A 233 -5.61 -2.20 -22.06
C THR A 233 -5.42 -0.71 -22.32
N ILE A 234 -5.59 -0.25 -23.56
CA ILE A 234 -5.51 1.18 -23.89
C ILE A 234 -6.59 1.96 -23.15
N LEU A 235 -7.82 1.45 -23.08
CA LEU A 235 -8.89 2.07 -22.31
C LEU A 235 -8.51 2.20 -20.82
N GLY A 236 -8.06 1.12 -20.21
CA GLY A 236 -7.64 1.12 -18.79
C GLY A 236 -6.51 2.10 -18.49
N LEU A 237 -5.48 2.12 -19.35
CA LEU A 237 -4.37 3.06 -19.24
C LEU A 237 -4.80 4.51 -19.45
N SER A 238 -5.70 4.76 -20.42
CA SER A 238 -6.25 6.11 -20.66
C SER A 238 -7.05 6.59 -19.46
N VAL A 239 -7.89 5.74 -18.86
CA VAL A 239 -8.64 6.10 -17.65
C VAL A 239 -7.72 6.33 -16.47
N LEU A 240 -6.70 5.49 -16.25
CA LEU A 240 -5.71 5.68 -15.20
C LEU A 240 -4.95 7.01 -15.39
N GLY A 241 -4.50 7.30 -16.62
CA GLY A 241 -3.79 8.54 -16.94
C GLY A 241 -4.67 9.79 -16.74
N ILE A 242 -5.90 9.78 -17.25
CA ILE A 242 -6.87 10.87 -17.07
C ILE A 242 -7.19 11.05 -15.58
N CYS A 243 -7.46 9.97 -14.84
CA CYS A 243 -7.69 10.02 -13.40
C CYS A 243 -6.50 10.66 -12.67
N THR A 244 -5.27 10.26 -12.98
CA THR A 244 -4.07 10.84 -12.38
C THR A 244 -3.95 12.34 -12.69
N ILE A 245 -4.17 12.76 -13.94
CA ILE A 245 -4.18 14.17 -14.32
C ILE A 245 -5.24 14.95 -13.54
N LEU A 246 -6.46 14.43 -13.45
CA LEU A 246 -7.53 15.06 -12.68
C LEU A 246 -7.20 15.13 -11.17
N LEU A 247 -6.53 14.13 -10.60
CA LEU A 247 -6.04 14.18 -9.22
C LEU A 247 -4.96 15.26 -9.03
N VAL A 248 -4.05 15.43 -9.99
CA VAL A 248 -3.07 16.54 -9.98
C VAL A 248 -3.79 17.89 -10.00
N LEU A 249 -4.84 18.00 -10.79
CA LEU A 249 -5.63 19.24 -10.93
C LEU A 249 -6.66 19.44 -9.80
N SER A 250 -6.89 18.45 -8.96
CA SER A 250 -7.93 18.47 -7.91
C SER A 250 -7.81 19.65 -6.97
N GLY A 251 -6.59 20.05 -6.59
CA GLY A 251 -6.34 21.18 -5.71
C GLY A 251 -6.68 22.54 -6.35
N TYR A 252 -6.54 22.66 -7.67
CA TYR A 252 -6.86 23.91 -8.38
C TYR A 252 -8.37 24.10 -8.57
N PHE A 253 -9.11 23.01 -8.76
CA PHE A 253 -10.56 23.05 -8.99
C PHE A 253 -11.39 22.73 -7.75
N ALA A 254 -10.75 22.56 -6.59
CA ALA A 254 -11.40 22.15 -5.33
C ALA A 254 -12.27 20.87 -5.48
N LEU A 255 -11.87 19.94 -6.37
CA LEU A 255 -12.56 18.69 -6.59
C LEU A 255 -12.11 17.63 -5.59
N PRO A 256 -13.03 16.94 -4.90
CA PRO A 256 -12.66 15.91 -3.94
C PRO A 256 -12.03 14.70 -4.65
N MET A 257 -10.85 14.25 -4.21
CA MET A 257 -10.11 13.15 -4.82
C MET A 257 -10.92 11.84 -4.89
N TYR A 258 -11.73 11.53 -3.88
CA TYR A 258 -12.58 10.33 -3.87
C TYR A 258 -13.64 10.36 -4.97
N LEU A 259 -14.15 11.54 -5.32
CA LEU A 259 -15.14 11.68 -6.40
C LEU A 259 -14.50 11.49 -7.77
N ILE A 260 -13.31 12.07 -7.98
CA ILE A 260 -12.54 11.89 -9.21
C ILE A 260 -12.29 10.40 -9.47
N SER A 261 -11.79 9.69 -8.47
CA SER A 261 -11.48 8.26 -8.61
C SER A 261 -12.74 7.40 -8.84
N ALA A 262 -13.84 7.70 -8.13
CA ALA A 262 -15.10 6.97 -8.28
C ALA A 262 -15.72 7.18 -9.67
N VAL A 263 -15.71 8.41 -10.18
CA VAL A 263 -16.20 8.73 -11.54
C VAL A 263 -15.31 8.07 -12.59
N SER A 264 -14.00 8.08 -12.43
CA SER A 264 -13.06 7.41 -13.33
C SER A 264 -13.28 5.90 -13.37
N LEU A 265 -13.51 5.25 -12.22
CA LEU A 265 -13.87 3.84 -12.16
C LEU A 265 -15.23 3.58 -12.85
N GLY A 266 -16.23 4.42 -12.59
CA GLY A 266 -17.54 4.33 -13.23
C GLY A 266 -17.45 4.42 -14.76
N ALA A 267 -16.65 5.36 -15.25
CA ALA A 267 -16.37 5.51 -16.68
C ALA A 267 -15.66 4.27 -17.26
N LEU A 268 -14.65 3.72 -16.56
CA LEU A 268 -13.95 2.50 -16.97
C LEU A 268 -14.91 1.32 -17.12
N VAL A 269 -15.76 1.10 -16.11
CA VAL A 269 -16.74 0.00 -16.12
C VAL A 269 -17.75 0.20 -17.26
N LEU A 270 -18.32 1.40 -17.37
CA LEU A 270 -19.31 1.71 -18.40
C LEU A 270 -18.76 1.51 -19.82
N LEU A 271 -17.59 2.10 -20.11
CA LEU A 271 -16.97 2.00 -21.44
C LEU A 271 -16.53 0.56 -21.75
N SER A 272 -16.08 -0.19 -20.74
CA SER A 272 -15.77 -1.61 -20.90
C SER A 272 -17.02 -2.43 -21.21
N LEU A 273 -18.16 -2.17 -20.56
CA LEU A 273 -19.43 -2.84 -20.85
C LEU A 273 -19.92 -2.52 -22.26
N ILE A 274 -19.83 -1.25 -22.71
CA ILE A 274 -20.17 -0.85 -24.08
C ILE A 274 -19.29 -1.61 -25.08
N TYR A 275 -17.97 -1.70 -24.84
CA TYR A 275 -17.06 -2.48 -25.67
C TYR A 275 -17.51 -3.94 -25.80
N PHE A 276 -17.86 -4.61 -24.69
CA PHE A 276 -18.31 -6.00 -24.71
C PHE A 276 -19.66 -6.19 -25.45
N ILE A 277 -20.59 -5.23 -25.32
CA ILE A 277 -21.85 -5.24 -26.06
C ILE A 277 -21.57 -5.11 -27.58
N CYS A 278 -20.72 -4.15 -27.97
CA CYS A 278 -20.38 -3.92 -29.37
C CYS A 278 -19.65 -5.11 -30.01
N THR A 279 -18.76 -5.76 -29.25
CA THR A 279 -17.99 -6.92 -29.73
C THR A 279 -18.73 -8.25 -29.54
N ARG A 280 -19.92 -8.24 -28.92
CA ARG A 280 -20.72 -9.41 -28.59
C ARG A 280 -19.93 -10.46 -27.77
N THR A 281 -18.99 -10.01 -26.92
CA THR A 281 -18.18 -10.86 -26.06
C THR A 281 -18.64 -10.76 -24.61
N LYS A 282 -18.24 -11.75 -23.77
CA LYS A 282 -18.62 -11.76 -22.37
C LYS A 282 -17.74 -10.77 -21.57
N PRO A 283 -18.31 -10.01 -20.62
CA PRO A 283 -17.56 -9.04 -19.78
C PRO A 283 -16.78 -9.73 -18.65
N SER A 284 -16.02 -10.77 -18.98
CA SER A 284 -15.30 -11.59 -17.99
C SER A 284 -14.30 -10.78 -17.16
N VAL A 285 -13.56 -9.86 -17.81
CA VAL A 285 -12.56 -9.02 -17.14
C VAL A 285 -13.20 -8.13 -16.06
N VAL A 286 -14.34 -7.48 -16.35
CA VAL A 286 -15.05 -6.65 -15.37
C VAL A 286 -15.51 -7.51 -14.18
N GLY A 287 -16.07 -8.70 -14.47
CA GLY A 287 -16.49 -9.64 -13.42
C GLY A 287 -15.33 -10.12 -12.55
N HIS A 288 -14.17 -10.44 -13.15
CA HIS A 288 -12.98 -10.86 -12.42
C HIS A 288 -12.40 -9.71 -11.59
N THR A 289 -12.31 -8.50 -12.17
CA THR A 289 -11.87 -7.29 -11.46
C THR A 289 -12.68 -7.07 -10.19
N LEU A 290 -14.01 -7.09 -10.28
CA LEU A 290 -14.89 -6.90 -9.13
C LEU A 290 -14.76 -8.04 -8.09
N ARG A 291 -14.50 -9.28 -8.52
CA ARG A 291 -14.30 -10.40 -7.59
C ARG A 291 -12.98 -10.36 -6.84
N ARG A 292 -11.94 -9.76 -7.42
CA ARG A 292 -10.61 -9.61 -6.83
C ARG A 292 -10.47 -8.35 -5.98
N ALA A 293 -11.46 -7.46 -5.97
CA ALA A 293 -11.41 -6.26 -5.15
C ALA A 293 -11.18 -6.60 -3.67
N PRO A 294 -10.35 -5.82 -2.96
CA PRO A 294 -10.00 -6.07 -1.56
C PRO A 294 -11.12 -5.61 -0.61
N TYR A 295 -12.31 -6.22 -0.73
CA TYR A 295 -13.48 -5.82 0.07
C TYR A 295 -13.29 -6.02 1.58
N GLU A 296 -12.40 -6.91 1.99
CA GLU A 296 -12.05 -7.15 3.40
C GLU A 296 -11.52 -5.89 4.09
N ILE A 297 -10.96 -4.95 3.32
CA ILE A 297 -10.47 -3.68 3.84
C ILE A 297 -11.61 -2.79 4.34
N ILE A 298 -12.83 -2.90 3.79
CA ILE A 298 -13.98 -2.09 4.20
C ILE A 298 -14.30 -2.32 5.69
N PRO A 299 -14.69 -3.53 6.13
CA PRO A 299 -14.98 -3.79 7.53
C PRO A 299 -13.74 -3.60 8.41
N PHE A 300 -12.54 -3.87 7.89
CA PHE A 300 -11.30 -3.69 8.61
C PHE A 300 -11.02 -2.24 8.97
N VAL A 301 -11.05 -1.33 7.99
CA VAL A 301 -10.80 0.10 8.20
C VAL A 301 -11.90 0.72 9.07
N ILE A 302 -13.18 0.38 8.83
CA ILE A 302 -14.29 0.87 9.66
C ILE A 302 -14.14 0.37 11.11
N GLY A 303 -13.75 -0.89 11.28
CA GLY A 303 -13.48 -1.48 12.60
C GLY A 303 -12.36 -0.75 13.33
N MET A 304 -11.21 -0.59 12.69
CA MET A 304 -10.07 0.10 13.28
C MET A 304 -10.36 1.58 13.58
N PHE A 305 -11.07 2.25 12.67
CA PHE A 305 -11.53 3.62 12.91
C PHE A 305 -12.42 3.72 14.15
N THR A 306 -13.34 2.79 14.35
CA THR A 306 -14.23 2.76 15.53
C THR A 306 -13.44 2.59 16.84
N LEU A 307 -12.41 1.72 16.82
CA LEU A 307 -11.52 1.54 17.98
C LEU A 307 -10.75 2.84 18.28
N VAL A 308 -10.18 3.48 17.26
CA VAL A 308 -9.43 4.73 17.41
C VAL A 308 -10.35 5.86 17.90
N LEU A 309 -11.59 5.94 17.41
CA LEU A 309 -12.58 6.91 17.85
C LEU A 309 -12.88 6.78 19.36
N ALA A 310 -12.95 5.55 19.87
CA ALA A 310 -13.10 5.35 21.30
C ALA A 310 -11.85 5.73 22.10
N LEU A 311 -10.66 5.43 21.61
CA LEU A 311 -9.41 5.88 22.22
C LEU A 311 -9.31 7.40 22.24
N GLU A 312 -9.75 8.07 21.18
CA GLU A 312 -9.83 9.52 21.06
C GLU A 312 -10.80 10.10 22.08
N LYS A 313 -12.02 9.55 22.20
CA LYS A 313 -13.04 9.97 23.18
C LYS A 313 -12.51 9.96 24.61
N TYR A 314 -11.63 9.03 24.94
CA TYR A 314 -11.02 8.94 26.28
C TYR A 314 -9.66 9.64 26.39
N GLY A 315 -9.26 10.44 25.42
CA GLY A 315 -8.06 11.26 25.43
C GLY A 315 -6.74 10.48 25.28
N VAL A 316 -6.80 9.19 24.90
CA VAL A 316 -5.58 8.36 24.78
C VAL A 316 -4.69 8.88 23.64
N THR A 317 -5.24 9.16 22.48
CA THR A 317 -4.51 9.70 21.32
C THR A 317 -3.94 11.08 21.58
N GLN A 318 -4.68 11.91 22.35
CA GLN A 318 -4.21 13.21 22.80
C GLN A 318 -3.03 13.08 23.78
N ASN A 319 -3.10 12.14 24.73
CA ASN A 319 -2.00 11.88 25.65
C ASN A 319 -0.74 11.40 24.92
N ILE A 320 -0.89 10.55 23.88
CA ILE A 320 0.23 10.14 23.03
C ILE A 320 0.81 11.35 22.29
N ALA A 321 -0.02 12.22 21.70
CA ALA A 321 0.42 13.44 21.02
C ALA A 321 1.19 14.37 21.97
N ASN A 322 0.69 14.55 23.20
CA ASN A 322 1.35 15.33 24.25
C ASN A 322 2.70 14.70 24.66
N PHE A 323 2.76 13.38 24.78
CA PHE A 323 4.00 12.66 25.07
C PHE A 323 5.03 12.80 23.95
N PHE A 324 4.62 12.77 22.71
CA PHE A 324 5.51 13.03 21.58
C PHE A 324 6.06 14.44 21.56
N GLY A 325 5.27 15.42 22.03
CA GLY A 325 5.66 16.82 22.12
C GLY A 325 5.93 17.45 20.75
N SER A 326 6.64 18.57 20.77
CA SER A 326 7.00 19.34 19.56
C SER A 326 8.48 19.22 19.19
N SER A 327 9.31 18.67 20.07
CA SER A 327 10.75 18.54 19.81
C SER A 327 11.03 17.29 19.00
N GLY A 328 11.82 17.43 17.92
CA GLY A 328 12.20 16.27 17.10
C GLY A 328 11.04 15.60 16.35
N THR A 329 9.95 16.32 16.07
CA THR A 329 8.71 15.82 15.49
C THR A 329 8.94 14.86 14.33
N THR A 330 9.82 15.21 13.39
CA THR A 330 10.09 14.37 12.20
C THR A 330 10.55 12.97 12.60
N PHE A 331 11.53 12.86 13.49
CA PHE A 331 12.05 11.57 13.90
C PHE A 331 11.12 10.84 14.87
N VAL A 332 10.49 11.57 15.81
CA VAL A 332 9.54 10.95 16.75
C VAL A 332 8.39 10.30 16.01
N TYR A 333 7.68 11.04 15.15
CA TYR A 333 6.54 10.50 14.41
C TYR A 333 6.97 9.47 13.36
N GLY A 334 8.09 9.68 12.67
CA GLY A 334 8.58 8.76 11.66
C GLY A 334 9.04 7.41 12.23
N LEU A 335 9.86 7.43 13.29
CA LEU A 335 10.37 6.20 13.91
C LEU A 335 9.26 5.44 14.65
N THR A 336 8.42 6.16 15.42
CA THR A 336 7.33 5.52 16.15
C THR A 336 6.25 4.96 15.22
N SER A 337 5.94 5.62 14.09
CA SER A 337 5.01 5.08 13.10
C SER A 337 5.57 3.86 12.37
N ALA A 338 6.87 3.86 12.02
CA ALA A 338 7.51 2.69 11.44
C ALA A 338 7.50 1.50 12.42
N PHE A 339 7.79 1.74 13.70
CA PHE A 339 7.68 0.73 14.72
C PHE A 339 6.24 0.24 14.91
N SER A 340 5.27 1.16 15.01
CA SER A 340 3.85 0.84 15.16
C SER A 340 3.30 0.05 13.97
N ALA A 341 3.75 0.34 12.73
CA ALA A 341 3.37 -0.44 11.56
C ALA A 341 3.75 -1.93 11.73
N ASN A 342 4.89 -2.22 12.35
CA ASN A 342 5.32 -3.59 12.63
C ASN A 342 4.63 -4.24 13.82
N LEU A 343 3.98 -3.46 14.68
CA LEU A 343 3.18 -3.98 15.80
C LEU A 343 1.71 -4.22 15.41
N ILE A 344 1.10 -3.28 14.67
CA ILE A 344 -0.35 -3.31 14.43
C ILE A 344 -0.71 -3.31 12.96
N ASN A 345 0.26 -3.46 12.05
CA ASN A 345 0.14 -3.29 10.61
C ASN A 345 0.01 -1.81 10.19
N ASN A 346 0.45 -1.49 8.97
CA ASN A 346 0.50 -0.09 8.48
C ASN A 346 -0.88 0.56 8.32
N ILE A 347 -1.94 -0.18 7.98
CA ILE A 347 -3.29 0.38 7.82
C ILE A 347 -3.88 0.80 9.17
N PRO A 348 -4.00 -0.05 10.20
CA PRO A 348 -4.39 0.39 11.55
C PRO A 348 -3.50 1.50 12.13
N MET A 349 -2.20 1.42 11.87
CA MET A 349 -1.26 2.45 12.28
C MET A 349 -1.65 3.81 11.67
N SER A 350 -1.97 3.87 10.37
CA SER A 350 -2.36 5.12 9.74
C SER A 350 -3.66 5.72 10.33
N VAL A 351 -4.60 4.86 10.73
CA VAL A 351 -5.82 5.30 11.42
C VAL A 351 -5.49 5.90 12.80
N LEU A 352 -4.66 5.22 13.59
CA LEU A 352 -4.23 5.68 14.90
C LEU A 352 -3.45 7.00 14.80
N TYR A 353 -2.48 7.08 13.88
CA TYR A 353 -1.64 8.27 13.71
C TYR A 353 -2.39 9.47 13.13
N SER A 354 -3.46 9.25 12.35
CA SER A 354 -4.32 10.36 11.94
C SER A 354 -4.95 11.06 13.15
N SER A 355 -5.43 10.31 14.14
CA SER A 355 -5.95 10.89 15.39
C SER A 355 -4.84 11.54 16.22
N ILE A 356 -3.68 10.90 16.39
CA ILE A 356 -2.53 11.48 17.12
C ILE A 356 -2.08 12.79 16.47
N CYS A 357 -1.94 12.84 15.14
CA CYS A 357 -1.56 14.05 14.41
C CYS A 357 -2.61 15.16 14.52
N ASN A 358 -3.90 14.81 14.65
CA ASN A 358 -4.97 15.79 14.84
C ASN A 358 -4.83 16.54 16.16
N PHE A 359 -4.33 15.88 17.21
CA PHE A 359 -4.05 16.50 18.52
C PHE A 359 -2.67 17.14 18.62
N SER A 360 -1.80 17.00 17.62
CA SER A 360 -0.53 17.72 17.61
C SER A 360 -0.74 19.22 17.38
N SER A 361 0.19 20.04 17.86
CA SER A 361 0.17 21.49 17.63
C SER A 361 0.15 21.81 16.14
N GLU A 362 -0.56 22.86 15.75
CA GLU A 362 -0.78 23.21 14.35
C GLU A 362 0.53 23.43 13.56
N ASN A 363 1.52 24.06 14.21
CA ASN A 363 2.85 24.32 13.63
C ASN A 363 3.69 23.08 13.30
N ILE A 364 3.40 21.93 13.93
CA ILE A 364 4.12 20.68 13.68
C ILE A 364 3.27 19.63 12.96
N ARG A 365 1.95 19.85 12.80
CA ARG A 365 1.00 18.86 12.31
C ARG A 365 1.36 18.32 10.93
N LEU A 366 1.67 19.17 9.97
CA LEU A 366 2.06 18.73 8.63
C LEU A 366 3.31 17.87 8.69
N ARG A 367 4.31 18.28 9.48
CA ARG A 367 5.53 17.51 9.69
C ARG A 367 5.25 16.14 10.31
N ALA A 368 4.38 16.08 11.30
CA ALA A 368 3.95 14.83 11.93
C ALA A 368 3.27 13.87 10.93
N ILE A 369 2.39 14.41 10.06
CA ILE A 369 1.68 13.63 9.05
C ILE A 369 2.65 13.03 8.03
N TYR A 370 3.51 13.85 7.41
CA TYR A 370 4.45 13.36 6.39
C TYR A 370 5.48 12.40 6.97
N SER A 371 5.94 12.64 8.19
CA SER A 371 6.83 11.72 8.89
C SER A 371 6.16 10.37 9.17
N SER A 372 4.87 10.38 9.54
CA SER A 372 4.09 9.17 9.75
C SER A 372 3.85 8.39 8.44
N ILE A 373 3.67 9.09 7.33
CA ILE A 373 3.59 8.49 5.99
C ILE A 373 4.90 7.79 5.63
N ILE A 374 6.03 8.44 5.83
CA ILE A 374 7.36 7.85 5.60
C ILE A 374 7.54 6.60 6.46
N GLY A 375 7.28 6.73 7.77
CA GLY A 375 7.39 5.61 8.69
C GLY A 375 6.47 4.44 8.33
N SER A 376 5.25 4.71 7.86
CA SER A 376 4.31 3.69 7.38
C SER A 376 4.85 2.88 6.21
N ASN A 377 5.38 3.55 5.19
CA ASN A 377 5.83 2.89 3.96
C ASN A 377 7.14 2.13 4.15
N ILE A 378 8.12 2.73 4.84
CA ILE A 378 9.39 2.07 5.10
C ILE A 378 9.23 1.01 6.21
N GLY A 379 8.40 1.28 7.21
CA GLY A 379 8.01 0.29 8.22
C GLY A 379 7.40 -0.98 7.62
N ALA A 380 6.69 -0.86 6.49
CA ALA A 380 6.04 -1.97 5.81
C ALA A 380 6.99 -3.10 5.39
N PHE A 381 8.29 -2.84 5.23
CA PHE A 381 9.26 -3.86 4.86
C PHE A 381 10.36 -4.13 5.89
N LEU A 382 10.27 -3.55 7.09
CA LEU A 382 11.18 -3.92 8.20
C LEU A 382 10.89 -5.33 8.72
N SER A 383 9.62 -5.73 8.74
CA SER A 383 9.22 -7.12 9.01
C SER A 383 7.99 -7.48 8.16
N PRO A 384 7.69 -8.77 7.97
CA PRO A 384 6.50 -9.19 7.22
C PRO A 384 5.18 -8.70 7.83
N LEU A 385 5.17 -8.31 9.10
CA LEU A 385 3.99 -7.79 9.80
C LEU A 385 3.69 -6.33 9.47
N GLY A 386 4.69 -5.60 9.00
CA GLY A 386 4.57 -4.17 8.69
C GLY A 386 3.48 -3.84 7.67
N ALA A 387 3.18 -4.76 6.76
CA ALA A 387 2.06 -4.65 5.81
C ALA A 387 1.47 -6.02 5.49
N LEU A 388 0.17 -6.05 5.12
CA LEU A 388 -0.49 -7.29 4.65
C LEU A 388 0.22 -7.88 3.42
N ALA A 389 0.72 -7.02 2.54
CA ALA A 389 1.52 -7.43 1.39
C ALA A 389 2.73 -8.29 1.79
N GLY A 390 3.40 -8.00 2.90
CA GLY A 390 4.55 -8.79 3.39
C GLY A 390 4.18 -10.23 3.72
N ILE A 391 3.07 -10.42 4.41
CA ILE A 391 2.56 -11.76 4.77
C ILE A 391 2.13 -12.53 3.52
N MET A 392 1.43 -11.86 2.60
CA MET A 392 0.99 -12.46 1.35
C MET A 392 2.18 -12.81 0.45
N TRP A 393 3.18 -11.96 0.37
CA TRP A 393 4.42 -12.17 -0.38
C TRP A 393 5.16 -13.42 0.13
N LEU A 394 5.37 -13.57 1.44
CA LEU A 394 5.96 -14.79 2.02
C LEU A 394 5.13 -16.04 1.69
N SER A 395 3.80 -15.93 1.69
CA SER A 395 2.91 -17.04 1.33
C SER A 395 3.10 -17.45 -0.14
N ILE A 396 3.30 -16.49 -1.04
CA ILE A 396 3.58 -16.75 -2.46
C ILE A 396 4.95 -17.44 -2.59
N LEU A 397 5.99 -16.94 -1.93
CA LEU A 397 7.32 -17.55 -1.97
C LEU A 397 7.28 -19.01 -1.51
N LYS A 398 6.57 -19.28 -0.41
CA LYS A 398 6.38 -20.65 0.11
C LYS A 398 5.66 -21.54 -0.89
N LYS A 399 4.62 -21.03 -1.58
CA LYS A 399 3.87 -21.78 -2.60
C LYS A 399 4.75 -22.18 -3.80
N TYR A 400 5.77 -21.39 -4.11
CA TYR A 400 6.73 -21.65 -5.20
C TYR A 400 8.02 -22.30 -4.71
N ASP A 401 8.06 -22.86 -3.49
CA ASP A 401 9.20 -23.55 -2.87
C ASP A 401 10.49 -22.72 -2.79
N VAL A 402 10.36 -21.39 -2.67
CA VAL A 402 11.51 -20.50 -2.46
C VAL A 402 11.87 -20.51 -0.97
N LYS A 403 13.10 -20.91 -0.68
CA LYS A 403 13.66 -20.92 0.68
C LYS A 403 13.96 -19.47 1.09
N PHE A 404 13.01 -18.83 1.76
CA PHE A 404 13.13 -17.49 2.30
C PHE A 404 12.37 -17.43 3.63
N SER A 405 13.10 -17.23 4.72
CA SER A 405 12.54 -17.26 6.07
C SER A 405 12.05 -15.89 6.52
N TYR A 406 11.29 -15.87 7.62
CA TYR A 406 10.93 -14.63 8.33
C TYR A 406 12.19 -13.81 8.70
N LEU A 407 13.24 -14.48 9.17
CA LEU A 407 14.49 -13.83 9.56
C LEU A 407 15.24 -13.25 8.35
N ASP A 408 15.19 -13.92 7.19
CA ASP A 408 15.75 -13.35 5.96
C ASP A 408 15.04 -12.05 5.57
N PHE A 409 13.70 -12.03 5.69
CA PHE A 409 12.92 -10.82 5.45
C PHE A 409 13.36 -9.68 6.36
N VAL A 410 13.40 -9.92 7.69
CA VAL A 410 13.83 -8.92 8.66
C VAL A 410 15.27 -8.48 8.42
N LYS A 411 16.16 -9.41 8.09
CA LYS A 411 17.57 -9.11 7.78
C LYS A 411 17.67 -8.14 6.60
N TYR A 412 17.08 -8.47 5.45
CA TYR A 412 17.12 -7.60 4.27
C TYR A 412 16.34 -6.31 4.51
N GLY A 413 15.15 -6.42 5.09
CA GLY A 413 14.28 -5.30 5.40
C GLY A 413 14.95 -4.28 6.31
N CYS A 414 15.54 -4.70 7.42
CA CYS A 414 16.21 -3.80 8.35
C CYS A 414 17.54 -3.25 7.78
N THR A 415 18.33 -4.10 7.09
CA THR A 415 19.60 -3.64 6.51
C THR A 415 19.38 -2.50 5.49
N VAL A 416 18.30 -2.55 4.73
CA VAL A 416 17.96 -1.52 3.76
C VAL A 416 17.09 -0.44 4.41
N GLY A 417 16.07 -0.82 5.17
CA GLY A 417 15.03 0.08 5.66
C GLY A 417 15.50 1.06 6.74
N VAL A 418 16.41 0.66 7.64
CA VAL A 418 16.87 1.57 8.69
C VAL A 418 17.63 2.77 8.09
N PRO A 419 18.64 2.59 7.21
CA PRO A 419 19.27 3.71 6.53
C PRO A 419 18.29 4.53 5.69
N SER A 420 17.38 3.86 4.99
CA SER A 420 16.34 4.49 4.14
C SER A 420 15.41 5.38 4.95
N LEU A 421 14.96 4.91 6.11
CA LEU A 421 14.11 5.68 7.02
C LEU A 421 14.82 6.95 7.49
N LEU A 422 16.09 6.84 7.87
CA LEU A 422 16.87 8.00 8.29
C LEU A 422 17.06 9.01 7.16
N VAL A 423 17.36 8.54 5.94
CA VAL A 423 17.48 9.42 4.75
C VAL A 423 16.17 10.10 4.43
N ALA A 424 15.06 9.36 4.42
CA ALA A 424 13.74 9.91 4.15
C ALA A 424 13.33 10.99 5.17
N LEU A 425 13.51 10.70 6.45
CA LEU A 425 13.16 11.65 7.51
C LEU A 425 14.09 12.87 7.52
N SER A 426 15.40 12.67 7.28
CA SER A 426 16.36 13.79 7.20
C SER A 426 16.09 14.68 6.00
N SER A 427 15.77 14.08 4.85
CA SER A 427 15.44 14.84 3.63
C SER A 427 14.12 15.59 3.73
N LEU A 428 13.15 15.07 4.51
CA LEU A 428 11.89 15.76 4.78
C LEU A 428 12.12 17.11 5.47
N LEU A 429 13.15 17.24 6.31
CA LEU A 429 13.49 18.50 7.00
C LEU A 429 13.86 19.64 6.03
N LEU A 430 14.15 19.35 4.76
CA LEU A 430 14.44 20.36 3.76
C LEU A 430 13.19 21.07 3.23
N PHE A 431 11.99 20.53 3.51
CA PHE A 431 10.73 20.99 2.91
C PHE A 431 9.70 21.46 3.95
N ILE A 432 9.81 21.00 5.18
CA ILE A 432 8.87 21.34 6.26
C ILE A 432 9.58 21.49 7.60
#